data_7413341cde9148ab87877fbbe1a566de
#
_entry.id   7413341cde9148ab87877fbbe1a566de
#
_cell.length_a   1.000
_cell.length_b   1.000
_cell.length_c   1.000
_cell.angle_alpha   90.00
_cell.angle_beta   90.00
_cell.angle_gamma   90.00
#
_symmetry.space_group_name_H-M   'P 1'
#
loop_
_entity.id
_entity.type
_entity.pdbx_description
1 polymer ?
#
loop_
_entity_poly.entity_id
_entity_poly.type
_entity_poly.pdbx_seq_one_letter_code
_entity_poly.pdbx_strand_id
1 'polypeptide(L)'
;MTIDEALVVYFMKPVNRFIAPVVVLVVTAAACLTSFADSLVISEFLASNQNSLRDEDGDHEDWIEILNEGNAAVDLDGWFLTDDATNLTKWTFPAVVLEAGEELVLFASAKDRRDPDRILHTNFKLASEGEYLALVRPDGRTVGHHFSPSFPLQVQDVSYGLQRAPSV
;
A
#
# COMPACT_ATOMS: atom_id res chain seq x y z
N MET A 1 -21.63 12.62 4.99
CA MET A 1 -22.71 12.54 6.00
C MET A 1 -22.08 12.84 7.34
N THR A 2 -22.09 14.09 7.74
CA THR A 2 -21.48 14.60 8.97
C THR A 2 -22.32 14.18 10.15
N ILE A 3 -21.74 13.38 11.06
CA ILE A 3 -22.36 13.06 12.35
C ILE A 3 -22.01 14.21 13.29
N ASP A 4 -23.04 15.03 13.59
CA ASP A 4 -22.96 16.08 14.58
C ASP A 4 -23.08 15.43 15.97
N GLU A 5 -21.95 15.27 16.68
CA GLU A 5 -21.97 14.76 18.05
C GLU A 5 -22.41 15.88 19.00
N ALA A 6 -23.67 15.81 19.39
CA ALA A 6 -24.24 16.67 20.39
C ALA A 6 -23.56 16.45 21.75
N LEU A 7 -22.98 17.52 22.29
CA LEU A 7 -22.46 17.59 23.67
C LEU A 7 -23.62 17.44 24.65
N VAL A 8 -23.77 16.27 25.27
CA VAL A 8 -24.75 16.05 26.33
C VAL A 8 -24.16 16.45 27.67
N VAL A 9 -24.62 17.57 28.22
CA VAL A 9 -24.21 18.06 29.54
C VAL A 9 -25.25 17.60 30.54
N TYR A 10 -24.88 16.71 31.48
CA TYR A 10 -25.72 16.31 32.60
C TYR A 10 -25.49 17.20 33.81
N PHE A 11 -26.55 17.90 34.26
CA PHE A 11 -26.53 18.62 35.53
C PHE A 11 -27.12 17.75 36.63
N MET A 12 -26.31 17.38 37.61
CA MET A 12 -26.80 16.78 38.86
C MET A 12 -27.18 17.88 39.86
N LYS A 13 -28.45 17.93 40.28
CA LYS A 13 -28.89 18.84 41.35
C LYS A 13 -28.52 18.23 42.70
N PRO A 14 -27.86 18.96 43.61
CA PRO A 14 -27.54 18.47 44.94
C PRO A 14 -28.80 18.33 45.80
N VAL A 15 -28.91 17.20 46.49
CA VAL A 15 -30.05 16.85 47.36
C VAL A 15 -29.93 17.47 48.75
N ASN A 16 -28.79 18.10 49.07
CA ASN A 16 -28.61 18.70 50.40
C ASN A 16 -27.88 20.06 50.33
N ARG A 17 -28.32 20.97 51.20
CA ARG A 17 -28.06 22.39 51.19
C ARG A 17 -26.63 22.86 51.53
N PHE A 18 -25.70 21.95 51.80
CA PHE A 18 -24.36 22.28 52.32
C PHE A 18 -23.18 21.64 51.59
N ILE A 19 -23.39 21.10 50.36
CA ILE A 19 -22.28 20.52 49.60
C ILE A 19 -22.10 21.44 48.37
N ALA A 20 -20.90 22.02 48.27
CA ALA A 20 -20.51 22.78 47.06
C ALA A 20 -20.55 21.87 45.83
N PRO A 21 -20.98 22.38 44.68
CA PRO A 21 -21.03 21.53 43.47
C PRO A 21 -19.62 21.11 43.07
N VAL A 22 -19.38 19.79 43.08
CA VAL A 22 -18.18 19.24 42.48
C VAL A 22 -18.40 19.22 40.95
N VAL A 23 -17.74 20.11 40.24
CA VAL A 23 -17.73 20.07 38.79
C VAL A 23 -16.71 19.02 38.37
N VAL A 24 -17.17 17.83 37.98
CA VAL A 24 -16.31 16.84 37.33
C VAL A 24 -16.19 17.19 35.87
N LEU A 25 -15.08 17.81 35.50
CA LEU A 25 -14.74 18.04 34.09
C LEU A 25 -14.24 16.71 33.50
N VAL A 26 -15.12 15.98 32.81
CA VAL A 26 -14.68 14.83 32.01
C VAL A 26 -14.11 15.37 30.71
N VAL A 27 -12.80 15.50 30.63
CA VAL A 27 -12.11 15.75 29.38
C VAL A 27 -12.03 14.43 28.63
N THR A 28 -12.95 14.19 27.71
CA THR A 28 -12.78 13.13 26.74
C THR A 28 -11.73 13.60 25.72
N ALA A 29 -10.50 13.11 25.85
CA ALA A 29 -9.54 13.25 24.76
C ALA A 29 -10.11 12.42 23.60
N ALA A 30 -10.71 13.09 22.62
CA ALA A 30 -10.94 12.51 21.32
C ALA A 30 -9.55 12.21 20.73
N ALA A 31 -9.08 10.97 20.87
CA ALA A 31 -7.96 10.52 20.09
C ALA A 31 -8.38 10.63 18.62
N CYS A 32 -7.89 11.65 17.94
CA CYS A 32 -7.96 11.71 16.50
C CYS A 32 -7.13 10.51 16.00
N LEU A 33 -7.81 9.40 15.76
CA LEU A 33 -7.24 8.29 15.02
C LEU A 33 -7.05 8.81 13.60
N THR A 34 -5.92 9.46 13.35
CA THR A 34 -5.44 9.63 11.99
C THR A 34 -5.26 8.21 11.47
N SER A 35 -6.24 7.73 10.71
CA SER A 35 -6.06 6.56 9.87
C SER A 35 -4.92 6.94 8.92
N PHE A 36 -3.72 6.48 9.22
CA PHE A 36 -2.66 6.43 8.23
C PHE A 36 -3.15 5.41 7.22
N ALA A 37 -3.74 5.89 6.13
CA ALA A 37 -3.96 5.04 5.00
C ALA A 37 -2.56 4.61 4.54
N ASP A 38 -2.28 3.30 4.60
CA ASP A 38 -1.10 2.77 3.94
C ASP A 38 -1.23 3.19 2.49
N SER A 39 -0.34 4.06 2.05
CA SER A 39 -0.36 4.63 0.72
C SER A 39 0.69 3.97 -0.15
N LEU A 40 0.84 2.64 0.00
CA LEU A 40 1.62 1.85 -0.95
C LEU A 40 0.84 1.68 -2.24
N VAL A 41 1.48 2.04 -3.34
CA VAL A 41 0.92 1.92 -4.68
C VAL A 41 1.89 1.19 -5.61
N ILE A 42 1.37 0.52 -6.61
CA ILE A 42 2.16 0.11 -7.78
C ILE A 42 2.26 1.38 -8.63
N SER A 43 3.40 2.05 -8.59
CA SER A 43 3.61 3.34 -9.26
C SER A 43 3.91 3.17 -10.73
N GLU A 44 4.69 2.14 -11.08
CA GLU A 44 5.12 1.88 -12.45
C GLU A 44 5.40 0.39 -12.65
N PHE A 45 5.26 -0.10 -13.88
CA PHE A 45 5.72 -1.44 -14.26
C PHE A 45 6.02 -1.49 -15.76
N LEU A 46 6.76 -2.53 -16.16
CA LEU A 46 7.08 -2.80 -17.56
C LEU A 46 6.92 -4.30 -17.82
N ALA A 47 5.94 -4.68 -18.66
CA ALA A 47 5.57 -6.06 -18.96
C ALA A 47 6.04 -6.51 -20.36
N SER A 48 7.09 -5.89 -20.90
CA SER A 48 7.76 -6.31 -22.14
C SER A 48 9.15 -5.69 -22.19
N ASN A 49 10.03 -6.16 -21.31
CA ASN A 49 11.41 -5.66 -21.20
C ASN A 49 12.35 -6.43 -22.12
N GLN A 50 12.92 -5.73 -23.11
CA GLN A 50 13.93 -6.30 -24.03
C GLN A 50 15.28 -5.60 -23.90
N ASN A 51 15.29 -4.30 -23.56
CA ASN A 51 16.49 -3.46 -23.61
C ASN A 51 16.59 -2.47 -22.42
N SER A 52 15.63 -2.48 -21.48
CA SER A 52 15.60 -1.61 -20.31
C SER A 52 16.44 -2.19 -19.16
N LEU A 53 15.89 -2.25 -17.93
CA LEU A 53 16.60 -2.75 -16.75
C LEU A 53 17.02 -4.22 -16.91
N ARG A 54 18.18 -4.54 -16.34
CA ARG A 54 18.65 -5.92 -16.16
C ARG A 54 18.63 -6.29 -14.69
N ASP A 55 18.33 -7.54 -14.44
CA ASP A 55 18.49 -8.09 -13.10
C ASP A 55 19.97 -8.45 -12.80
N GLU A 56 20.24 -9.01 -11.63
CA GLU A 56 21.58 -9.39 -11.19
C GLU A 56 22.19 -10.56 -11.99
N ASP A 57 21.37 -11.33 -12.71
CA ASP A 57 21.83 -12.39 -13.61
C ASP A 57 22.19 -11.83 -15.02
N GLY A 58 21.85 -10.56 -15.27
CA GLY A 58 22.04 -9.87 -16.56
C GLY A 58 20.88 -10.07 -17.52
N ASP A 59 19.75 -10.63 -17.07
CA ASP A 59 18.56 -10.87 -17.87
C ASP A 59 17.68 -9.62 -17.94
N HIS A 60 17.00 -9.40 -19.08
CA HIS A 60 15.94 -8.42 -19.23
C HIS A 60 14.61 -9.06 -18.80
N GLU A 61 14.29 -8.96 -17.53
CA GLU A 61 13.01 -9.44 -17.00
C GLU A 61 12.04 -8.26 -16.82
N ASP A 62 10.73 -8.54 -16.86
CA ASP A 62 9.72 -7.54 -16.54
C ASP A 62 9.89 -7.06 -15.09
N TRP A 63 9.46 -5.83 -14.80
CA TRP A 63 9.66 -5.26 -13.47
C TRP A 63 8.44 -4.47 -12.99
N ILE A 64 8.34 -4.30 -11.68
CA ILE A 64 7.28 -3.59 -10.97
C ILE A 64 7.95 -2.64 -9.97
N GLU A 65 7.45 -1.43 -9.87
CA GLU A 65 7.85 -0.43 -8.87
C GLU A 65 6.73 -0.25 -7.85
N ILE A 66 7.08 -0.37 -6.58
CA ILE A 66 6.21 -0.06 -5.44
C ILE A 66 6.68 1.25 -4.83
N LEU A 67 5.76 2.19 -4.65
CA LEU A 67 6.03 3.48 -4.03
C LEU A 67 5.27 3.59 -2.71
N ASN A 68 5.93 4.10 -1.69
CA ASN A 68 5.28 4.60 -0.50
C ASN A 68 4.94 6.10 -0.67
N GLU A 69 3.71 6.40 -1.11
CA GLU A 69 3.19 7.79 -1.22
C GLU A 69 2.86 8.42 0.14
N GLY A 70 2.99 7.66 1.24
CA GLY A 70 2.68 8.12 2.59
C GLY A 70 3.70 9.07 3.18
N ASN A 71 3.44 9.44 4.40
CA ASN A 71 4.30 10.31 5.19
C ASN A 71 5.00 9.57 6.35
N ALA A 72 4.93 8.25 6.37
CA ALA A 72 5.57 7.36 7.35
C ALA A 72 6.13 6.12 6.65
N ALA A 73 7.15 5.51 7.25
CA ALA A 73 7.69 4.25 6.80
C ALA A 73 6.65 3.12 6.89
N VAL A 74 6.67 2.21 5.93
CA VAL A 74 5.81 1.02 5.88
C VAL A 74 6.68 -0.22 5.77
N ASP A 75 6.43 -1.21 6.64
CA ASP A 75 7.03 -2.53 6.53
C ASP A 75 6.21 -3.38 5.54
N LEU A 76 6.87 -3.90 4.51
CA LEU A 76 6.25 -4.76 3.51
C LEU A 76 6.09 -6.21 3.97
N ASP A 77 6.57 -6.58 5.17
CA ASP A 77 6.42 -7.94 5.67
C ASP A 77 4.97 -8.42 5.62
N GLY A 78 4.75 -9.54 4.94
CA GLY A 78 3.43 -10.13 4.80
C GLY A 78 2.49 -9.42 3.81
N TRP A 79 2.88 -8.35 3.14
CA TRP A 79 2.16 -7.85 1.97
C TRP A 79 2.28 -8.84 0.82
N PHE A 80 1.33 -8.78 -0.10
CA PHE A 80 1.31 -9.69 -1.25
C PHE A 80 1.27 -8.91 -2.56
N LEU A 81 1.85 -9.52 -3.59
CA LEU A 81 1.74 -9.08 -4.97
C LEU A 81 1.15 -10.22 -5.80
N THR A 82 0.23 -9.91 -6.70
CA THR A 82 -0.46 -10.92 -7.51
C THR A 82 -0.87 -10.38 -8.87
N ASP A 83 -0.76 -11.25 -9.86
CA ASP A 83 -1.27 -11.11 -11.23
C ASP A 83 -2.61 -11.88 -11.41
N ASP A 84 -3.16 -12.48 -10.34
CA ASP A 84 -4.35 -13.33 -10.37
C ASP A 84 -5.40 -12.85 -9.35
N ALA A 85 -6.52 -12.31 -9.86
CA ALA A 85 -7.62 -11.84 -9.03
C ALA A 85 -8.30 -12.95 -8.18
N THR A 86 -8.06 -14.22 -8.48
CA THR A 86 -8.57 -15.36 -7.72
C THR A 86 -7.61 -15.86 -6.65
N ASN A 87 -6.36 -15.41 -6.68
CA ASN A 87 -5.31 -15.76 -5.72
C ASN A 87 -4.59 -14.52 -5.20
N LEU A 88 -5.21 -13.82 -4.27
CA LEU A 88 -4.70 -12.55 -3.73
C LEU A 88 -3.39 -12.67 -2.91
N THR A 89 -2.98 -13.88 -2.57
CA THR A 89 -1.76 -14.15 -1.78
C THR A 89 -0.66 -14.86 -2.57
N LYS A 90 -0.63 -14.64 -3.90
CA LYS A 90 0.23 -15.40 -4.83
C LYS A 90 1.72 -15.29 -4.52
N TRP A 91 2.20 -14.10 -4.20
CA TRP A 91 3.59 -13.85 -3.82
C TRP A 91 3.65 -12.92 -2.61
N THR A 92 4.44 -13.29 -1.59
CA THR A 92 4.56 -12.55 -0.33
C THR A 92 5.86 -11.78 -0.31
N PHE A 93 5.81 -10.50 0.04
CA PHE A 93 7.01 -9.70 0.32
C PHE A 93 7.73 -10.21 1.56
N PRO A 94 9.07 -10.19 1.56
CA PRO A 94 9.86 -10.33 2.78
C PRO A 94 9.80 -9.02 3.60
N ALA A 95 10.41 -9.04 4.80
CA ALA A 95 10.54 -7.85 5.65
C ALA A 95 11.47 -6.81 4.99
N VAL A 96 10.88 -5.85 4.30
CA VAL A 96 11.54 -4.68 3.69
C VAL A 96 10.80 -3.44 4.14
N VAL A 97 11.50 -2.50 4.74
CA VAL A 97 10.91 -1.21 5.14
C VAL A 97 11.09 -0.22 4.00
N LEU A 98 10.00 0.41 3.62
CA LEU A 98 9.96 1.45 2.60
C LEU A 98 9.67 2.80 3.28
N GLU A 99 10.64 3.69 3.30
CA GLU A 99 10.49 5.02 3.89
C GLU A 99 9.47 5.88 3.13
N ALA A 100 9.01 6.97 3.73
CA ALA A 100 8.08 7.89 3.09
C ALA A 100 8.67 8.46 1.80
N GLY A 101 7.98 8.28 0.68
CA GLY A 101 8.41 8.69 -0.65
C GLY A 101 9.44 7.78 -1.31
N GLU A 102 9.80 6.67 -0.68
CA GLU A 102 10.75 5.70 -1.24
C GLU A 102 10.09 4.76 -2.23
N GLU A 103 10.88 4.33 -3.21
CA GLU A 103 10.50 3.41 -4.29
C GLU A 103 11.28 2.09 -4.17
N LEU A 104 10.61 0.98 -4.43
CA LEU A 104 11.20 -0.35 -4.51
C LEU A 104 10.91 -0.94 -5.89
N VAL A 105 11.97 -1.21 -6.65
CA VAL A 105 11.87 -1.97 -7.91
C VAL A 105 12.14 -3.45 -7.64
N LEU A 106 11.25 -4.32 -8.14
CA LEU A 106 11.41 -5.77 -8.11
C LEU A 106 11.09 -6.36 -9.48
N PHE A 107 11.68 -7.54 -9.79
CA PHE A 107 11.48 -8.18 -11.09
C PHE A 107 10.32 -9.18 -11.07
N ALA A 108 9.46 -9.11 -12.07
CA ALA A 108 8.42 -10.10 -12.34
C ALA A 108 8.96 -11.19 -13.27
N SER A 109 9.79 -12.09 -12.72
CA SER A 109 10.64 -13.01 -13.50
C SER A 109 10.33 -14.49 -13.29
N ALA A 110 9.43 -14.83 -12.34
CA ALA A 110 9.17 -16.19 -11.87
C ALA A 110 10.37 -16.88 -11.17
N LYS A 111 11.45 -16.14 -10.84
CA LYS A 111 12.63 -16.69 -10.12
C LYS A 111 12.36 -16.86 -8.62
N ASP A 112 11.32 -16.28 -8.06
CA ASP A 112 10.86 -16.38 -6.65
C ASP A 112 11.97 -16.13 -5.61
N ARG A 113 12.69 -15.00 -5.75
CA ARG A 113 13.75 -14.58 -4.82
C ARG A 113 13.20 -13.59 -3.80
N ARG A 114 13.34 -13.91 -2.51
CA ARG A 114 12.74 -13.13 -1.40
C ARG A 114 13.76 -12.74 -0.33
N ASP A 115 15.04 -12.71 -0.66
CA ASP A 115 16.08 -12.22 0.25
C ASP A 115 15.98 -10.70 0.36
N PRO A 116 15.65 -10.13 1.53
CA PRO A 116 15.43 -8.68 1.68
C PRO A 116 16.69 -7.84 1.43
N ASP A 117 17.88 -8.45 1.52
CA ASP A 117 19.17 -7.80 1.26
C ASP A 117 19.58 -7.84 -0.22
N ARG A 118 18.70 -8.35 -1.10
CA ARG A 118 18.94 -8.53 -2.52
C ARG A 118 17.78 -8.02 -3.37
N ILE A 119 17.99 -8.02 -4.68
CA ILE A 119 16.92 -7.73 -5.64
C ILE A 119 15.83 -8.80 -5.52
N LEU A 120 14.59 -8.34 -5.35
CA LEU A 120 13.43 -9.22 -5.19
C LEU A 120 12.90 -9.66 -6.56
N HIS A 121 12.44 -10.92 -6.62
CA HIS A 121 11.81 -11.49 -7.81
C HIS A 121 10.51 -12.19 -7.44
N THR A 122 9.45 -11.92 -8.17
CA THR A 122 8.17 -12.62 -7.98
C THR A 122 8.24 -14.07 -8.49
N ASN A 123 7.21 -14.85 -8.14
CA ASN A 123 6.99 -16.20 -8.66
C ASN A 123 6.13 -16.23 -9.93
N PHE A 124 5.92 -15.07 -10.56
CA PHE A 124 5.15 -14.90 -11.80
C PHE A 124 5.85 -13.90 -12.73
N LYS A 125 5.44 -13.86 -13.99
CA LYS A 125 5.81 -12.87 -15.00
C LYS A 125 4.59 -12.03 -15.37
N LEU A 126 4.79 -10.88 -16.00
CA LEU A 126 3.70 -10.05 -16.49
C LEU A 126 3.36 -10.41 -17.94
N ALA A 127 2.07 -10.41 -18.28
CA ALA A 127 1.61 -10.62 -19.64
C ALA A 127 1.52 -9.30 -20.41
N SER A 128 2.25 -9.16 -21.49
CA SER A 128 2.26 -7.91 -22.30
C SER A 128 0.89 -7.54 -22.86
N GLU A 129 0.01 -8.52 -23.06
CA GLU A 129 -1.36 -8.33 -23.55
C GLU A 129 -2.28 -7.66 -22.52
N GLY A 130 -1.84 -7.57 -21.28
CA GLY A 130 -2.60 -7.03 -20.15
C GLY A 130 -3.25 -8.12 -19.29
N GLU A 131 -3.14 -7.95 -17.98
CA GLU A 131 -3.71 -8.83 -16.98
C GLU A 131 -4.02 -8.07 -15.70
N TYR A 132 -4.63 -8.73 -14.71
CA TYR A 132 -4.80 -8.19 -13.37
C TYR A 132 -3.44 -8.04 -12.69
N LEU A 133 -3.23 -6.93 -11.97
CA LEU A 133 -2.05 -6.75 -11.12
C LEU A 133 -2.47 -6.02 -9.84
N ALA A 134 -2.14 -6.58 -8.67
CA ALA A 134 -2.54 -5.98 -7.40
C ALA A 134 -1.49 -6.14 -6.29
N LEU A 135 -1.44 -5.10 -5.45
CA LEU A 135 -0.77 -5.07 -4.16
C LEU A 135 -1.83 -5.29 -3.08
N VAL A 136 -1.64 -6.31 -2.24
CA VAL A 136 -2.63 -6.77 -1.26
C VAL A 136 -2.03 -6.69 0.15
N ARG A 137 -2.85 -6.23 1.11
CA ARG A 137 -2.44 -6.05 2.51
C ARG A 137 -2.15 -7.39 3.21
N PRO A 138 -1.45 -7.36 4.36
CA PRO A 138 -1.10 -8.57 5.13
C PRO A 138 -2.29 -9.43 5.57
N ASP A 139 -3.52 -8.89 5.56
CA ASP A 139 -4.73 -9.69 5.83
C ASP A 139 -5.08 -10.68 4.70
N GLY A 140 -4.38 -10.61 3.55
CA GLY A 140 -4.57 -11.46 2.38
C GLY A 140 -5.92 -11.27 1.66
N ARG A 141 -6.62 -10.17 1.91
CA ARG A 141 -7.97 -9.90 1.40
C ARG A 141 -8.17 -8.46 0.93
N THR A 142 -7.61 -7.50 1.64
CA THR A 142 -7.76 -6.09 1.32
C THR A 142 -6.77 -5.70 0.23
N VAL A 143 -7.29 -5.35 -0.93
CA VAL A 143 -6.50 -4.81 -2.04
C VAL A 143 -6.15 -3.36 -1.72
N GLY A 144 -4.85 -3.06 -1.62
CA GLY A 144 -4.33 -1.71 -1.38
C GLY A 144 -4.30 -0.90 -2.67
N HIS A 145 -3.73 -1.46 -3.73
CA HIS A 145 -3.69 -0.85 -5.07
C HIS A 145 -3.81 -1.92 -6.16
N HIS A 146 -4.44 -1.60 -7.30
CA HIS A 146 -4.58 -2.56 -8.39
C HIS A 146 -4.83 -1.91 -9.76
N PHE A 147 -4.49 -2.66 -10.79
CA PHE A 147 -4.96 -2.46 -12.16
C PHE A 147 -6.00 -3.56 -12.46
N SER A 148 -7.27 -3.17 -12.57
CA SER A 148 -8.41 -4.11 -12.69
C SER A 148 -9.42 -3.62 -13.75
N PRO A 149 -10.04 -4.48 -14.55
CA PRO A 149 -9.88 -5.94 -14.57
C PRO A 149 -8.53 -6.39 -15.11
N SER A 150 -7.84 -5.55 -15.91
CA SER A 150 -6.49 -5.74 -16.42
C SER A 150 -5.84 -4.39 -16.70
N PHE A 151 -4.52 -4.33 -16.67
CA PHE A 151 -3.78 -3.22 -17.27
C PHE A 151 -3.85 -3.31 -18.81
N PRO A 152 -3.63 -2.19 -19.56
CA PRO A 152 -3.73 -2.20 -21.02
C PRO A 152 -2.57 -2.96 -21.66
N LEU A 153 -2.73 -3.31 -22.97
CA LEU A 153 -1.66 -3.83 -23.82
C LEU A 153 -0.39 -2.99 -23.67
N GLN A 154 0.73 -3.65 -23.39
CA GLN A 154 2.02 -3.01 -23.19
C GLN A 154 2.83 -2.94 -24.47
N VAL A 155 3.62 -1.88 -24.59
CA VAL A 155 4.56 -1.68 -25.69
C VAL A 155 5.96 -2.05 -25.21
N GLN A 156 6.71 -2.75 -26.05
CA GLN A 156 8.08 -3.16 -25.74
C GLN A 156 8.94 -1.97 -25.28
N ASP A 157 9.64 -2.13 -24.16
CA ASP A 157 10.54 -1.15 -23.54
C ASP A 157 9.87 0.19 -23.17
N VAL A 158 8.54 0.21 -23.04
CA VAL A 158 7.77 1.36 -22.56
C VAL A 158 7.03 0.96 -21.28
N SER A 159 7.38 1.59 -20.18
CA SER A 159 6.72 1.36 -18.90
C SER A 159 5.32 2.00 -18.85
N TYR A 160 4.48 1.49 -17.99
CA TYR A 160 3.15 1.99 -17.70
C TYR A 160 3.03 2.30 -16.21
N GLY A 161 2.54 3.48 -15.86
CA GLY A 161 2.50 3.89 -14.47
C GLY A 161 1.54 5.02 -14.17
N LEU A 162 1.49 5.41 -12.90
CA LEU A 162 0.70 6.51 -12.42
C LEU A 162 1.31 7.84 -12.87
N GLN A 163 0.50 8.71 -13.44
CA GLN A 163 0.94 10.07 -13.75
C GLN A 163 1.08 10.85 -12.46
N ARG A 164 2.29 11.18 -12.07
CA ARG A 164 2.55 12.06 -10.92
C ARG A 164 2.40 13.53 -11.35
N ALA A 165 1.75 14.32 -10.52
CA ALA A 165 1.79 15.77 -10.67
C ALA A 165 3.25 16.23 -10.51
N PRO A 166 3.74 17.19 -11.34
CA PRO A 166 5.08 17.72 -11.13
C PRO A 166 5.17 18.32 -9.73
N SER A 167 6.22 17.95 -9.01
CA SER A 167 6.56 18.57 -7.72
C SER A 167 6.79 20.07 -7.93
N VAL A 168 6.02 20.90 -7.24
CA VAL A 168 6.10 22.37 -7.29
C VAL A 168 7.25 22.85 -6.40
#